data_aebfcd81a3a1e916d4fc0052a3171f54
#
_entry.id   aebfcd81a3a1e916d4fc0052a3171f54
#
_cell.length_a   1.000
_cell.length_b   1.000
_cell.length_c   1.000
_cell.angle_alpha   90.00
_cell.angle_beta   90.00
_cell.angle_gamma   90.00
#
_symmetry.space_group_name_H-M   'P 1'
#
loop_
_entity.id
_entity.type
_entity.pdbx_description
1 polymer ?
#
loop_
_entity_poly.entity_id
_entity_poly.type
_entity_poly.pdbx_seq_one_letter_code
_entity_poly.pdbx_strand_id
1 'polypeptide(L)'
;MDFLTLDLIKTHCRIEGYSEDPDEQRKIDETIKKCANQAEGIVYEHIGKDYPAIIKEYGEIPTRIMQAALMATADMIFERDPKENYAFKMILKPYKKKE
;
A
#
# COMPACT_ATOMS: atom_id res chain seq x y z
N MET A 1 -7.34 6.71 -0.69
CA MET A 1 -6.89 5.33 -1.02
C MET A 1 -7.71 4.83 -2.21
N ASP A 2 -7.04 4.38 -3.26
CA ASP A 2 -7.74 3.91 -4.46
C ASP A 2 -8.20 2.46 -4.33
N PHE A 3 -7.38 1.60 -3.76
CA PHE A 3 -7.70 0.18 -3.62
C PHE A 3 -7.38 -0.41 -2.25
N LEU A 4 -6.53 0.21 -1.46
CA LEU A 4 -6.27 -0.24 -0.09
C LEU A 4 -7.41 0.16 0.83
N THR A 5 -7.67 -0.65 1.86
CA THR A 5 -8.65 -0.34 2.91
C THR A 5 -7.98 -0.45 4.27
N LEU A 6 -8.56 0.22 5.27
CA LEU A 6 -8.07 0.13 6.64
C LEU A 6 -8.06 -1.31 7.13
N ASP A 7 -9.11 -2.07 6.84
CA ASP A 7 -9.20 -3.47 7.28
C ASP A 7 -8.08 -4.32 6.69
N LEU A 8 -7.80 -4.17 5.38
CA LEU A 8 -6.70 -4.89 4.74
C LEU A 8 -5.36 -4.55 5.37
N ILE A 9 -5.11 -3.27 5.63
CA ILE A 9 -3.85 -2.81 6.21
C ILE A 9 -3.69 -3.33 7.64
N LYS A 10 -4.72 -3.21 8.45
CA LYS A 10 -4.69 -3.66 9.84
C LYS A 10 -4.48 -5.17 9.93
N THR A 11 -5.13 -5.93 9.06
CA THR A 11 -4.97 -7.37 9.00
C THR A 11 -3.55 -7.75 8.57
N HIS A 12 -3.03 -7.12 7.52
CA HIS A 12 -1.69 -7.39 7.01
C HIS A 12 -0.61 -7.05 8.03
N CYS A 13 -0.71 -5.90 8.68
CA CYS A 13 0.27 -5.43 9.65
C CYS A 13 0.06 -6.01 11.05
N ARG A 14 -1.01 -6.77 11.24
CA ARG A 14 -1.39 -7.32 12.55
C ARG A 14 -1.50 -6.24 13.61
N ILE A 15 -2.10 -5.12 13.24
CA ILE A 15 -2.37 -4.03 14.17
C ILE A 15 -3.58 -4.44 15.00
N GLU A 16 -3.29 -5.08 16.13
CA GLU A 16 -4.28 -5.42 17.14
C GLU A 16 -4.10 -4.46 18.30
N GLY A 17 -5.13 -4.24 19.04
CA GLY A 17 -5.07 -3.37 20.20
C GLY A 17 -5.35 -1.93 19.83
N TYR A 18 -6.59 -1.71 19.54
CA TYR A 18 -7.12 -0.38 19.40
C TYR A 18 -7.08 0.30 20.76
N SER A 19 -6.72 1.57 20.75
CA SER A 19 -6.91 2.39 21.93
C SER A 19 -8.41 2.44 22.25
N GLU A 20 -8.76 2.36 23.54
CA GLU A 20 -10.13 2.57 23.97
C GLU A 20 -10.55 4.03 23.85
N ASP A 21 -9.58 4.94 23.63
CA ASP A 21 -9.83 6.35 23.41
C ASP A 21 -10.17 6.58 21.92
N PRO A 22 -11.42 7.02 21.60
CA PRO A 22 -11.81 7.27 20.20
C PRO A 22 -10.93 8.31 19.49
N ASP A 23 -10.43 9.31 20.20
CA ASP A 23 -9.58 10.33 19.60
C ASP A 23 -8.22 9.77 19.21
N GLU A 24 -7.63 8.94 20.05
CA GLU A 24 -6.37 8.27 19.77
C GLU A 24 -6.54 7.27 18.62
N GLN A 25 -7.62 6.52 18.59
CA GLN A 25 -7.93 5.60 17.50
C GLN A 25 -8.06 6.33 16.17
N ARG A 26 -8.71 7.48 16.16
CA ARG A 26 -8.84 8.29 14.94
C ARG A 26 -7.49 8.77 14.43
N LYS A 27 -6.59 9.19 15.32
CA LYS A 27 -5.23 9.60 14.92
C LYS A 27 -4.44 8.46 14.32
N ILE A 28 -4.57 7.26 14.88
CA ILE A 28 -3.94 6.04 14.35
C ILE A 28 -4.47 5.77 12.94
N ASP A 29 -5.79 5.81 12.75
CA ASP A 29 -6.42 5.57 11.46
C ASP A 29 -5.99 6.59 10.41
N GLU A 30 -5.89 7.87 10.78
CA GLU A 30 -5.42 8.92 9.88
C GLU A 30 -3.97 8.70 9.46
N THR A 31 -3.12 8.27 10.38
CA THR A 31 -1.72 7.94 10.08
C THR A 31 -1.63 6.78 9.11
N ILE A 32 -2.43 5.73 9.34
CA ILE A 32 -2.48 4.56 8.45
C ILE A 32 -2.94 4.97 7.05
N LYS A 33 -3.98 5.79 6.94
CA LYS A 33 -4.49 6.28 5.66
C LYS A 33 -3.44 7.09 4.91
N LYS A 34 -2.70 7.94 5.61
CA LYS A 34 -1.63 8.75 5.01
C LYS A 34 -0.54 7.84 4.46
N CYS A 35 -0.10 6.85 5.22
CA CYS A 35 0.89 5.88 4.76
C CYS A 35 0.38 5.09 3.55
N ALA A 36 -0.88 4.68 3.57
CA ALA A 36 -1.48 3.93 2.47
C ALA A 36 -1.54 4.75 1.18
N ASN A 37 -1.92 6.03 1.26
CA ASN A 37 -1.94 6.91 0.10
C ASN A 37 -0.54 7.07 -0.50
N GLN A 38 0.48 7.24 0.34
CA GLN A 38 1.86 7.34 -0.11
C GLN A 38 2.34 6.03 -0.73
N ALA A 39 1.97 4.90 -0.14
CA ALA A 39 2.36 3.58 -0.64
C ALA A 39 1.77 3.31 -2.02
N GLU A 40 0.48 3.63 -2.22
CA GLU A 40 -0.16 3.51 -3.53
C GLU A 40 0.56 4.37 -4.56
N GLY A 41 0.91 5.61 -4.21
CA GLY A 41 1.67 6.51 -5.08
C GLY A 41 3.03 5.95 -5.46
N ILE A 42 3.74 5.35 -4.52
CA ILE A 42 5.04 4.71 -4.78
C ILE A 42 4.88 3.53 -5.75
N VAL A 43 3.82 2.72 -5.57
CA VAL A 43 3.52 1.62 -6.49
C VAL A 43 3.29 2.14 -7.90
N TYR A 44 2.44 3.15 -8.07
CA TYR A 44 2.14 3.73 -9.37
C TYR A 44 3.38 4.29 -10.04
N GLU A 45 4.20 5.01 -9.29
CA GLU A 45 5.46 5.55 -9.79
C GLU A 45 6.41 4.44 -10.24
N HIS A 46 6.52 3.39 -9.45
CA HIS A 46 7.43 2.28 -9.74
C HIS A 46 7.04 1.50 -10.99
N ILE A 47 5.74 1.23 -11.18
CA ILE A 47 5.27 0.48 -12.37
C ILE A 47 4.98 1.38 -13.57
N GLY A 48 4.93 2.69 -13.38
CA GLY A 48 4.66 3.64 -14.46
C GLY A 48 3.22 3.68 -14.91
N LYS A 49 2.28 3.31 -14.05
CA LYS A 49 0.84 3.29 -14.33
C LYS A 49 0.07 3.80 -13.13
N ASP A 50 -0.97 4.59 -13.36
CA ASP A 50 -1.87 5.03 -12.30
C ASP A 50 -3.04 4.04 -12.13
N TYR A 51 -3.90 4.32 -11.16
CA TYR A 51 -5.04 3.45 -10.86
C TYR A 51 -5.95 3.21 -12.07
N PRO A 52 -6.41 4.25 -12.80
CA PRO A 52 -7.24 4.02 -13.98
C PRO A 52 -6.55 3.16 -15.06
N ALA A 53 -5.25 3.34 -15.26
CA ALA A 53 -4.50 2.55 -16.26
C ALA A 53 -4.42 1.08 -15.85
N ILE A 54 -4.23 0.79 -14.56
CA ILE A 54 -4.20 -0.59 -14.04
C ILE A 54 -5.56 -1.24 -14.25
N ILE A 55 -6.63 -0.57 -13.90
CA ILE A 55 -7.99 -1.10 -14.06
C ILE A 55 -8.33 -1.33 -15.53
N LYS A 56 -7.90 -0.42 -16.40
CA LYS A 56 -8.13 -0.57 -17.85
C LYS A 56 -7.41 -1.80 -18.42
N GLU A 57 -6.19 -2.05 -17.94
CA GLU A 57 -5.36 -3.16 -18.46
C GLU A 57 -5.77 -4.52 -17.89
N TYR A 58 -6.07 -4.58 -16.58
CA TYR A 58 -6.30 -5.85 -15.89
C TYR A 58 -7.74 -6.08 -15.44
N GLY A 59 -8.60 -5.06 -15.52
CA GLY A 59 -9.99 -5.12 -15.07
C GLY A 59 -10.17 -5.00 -13.56
N GLU A 60 -9.12 -5.30 -12.79
CA GLU A 60 -9.09 -5.22 -11.33
C GLU A 60 -7.65 -5.00 -10.88
N ILE A 61 -7.46 -4.76 -9.59
CA ILE A 61 -6.11 -4.67 -9.03
C ILE A 61 -5.54 -6.08 -8.89
N PRO A 62 -4.45 -6.43 -9.61
CA PRO A 62 -3.81 -7.73 -9.44
C PRO A 62 -3.37 -7.96 -7.99
N THR A 63 -3.49 -9.20 -7.53
CA THR A 63 -3.14 -9.59 -6.16
C THR A 63 -1.71 -9.18 -5.79
N ARG A 64 -0.76 -9.32 -6.72
CA ARG A 64 0.64 -8.96 -6.47
C ARG A 64 0.82 -7.46 -6.26
N ILE A 65 0.10 -6.63 -7.02
CA ILE A 65 0.12 -5.17 -6.83
C ILE A 65 -0.46 -4.83 -5.46
N MET A 66 -1.56 -5.48 -5.07
CA MET A 66 -2.15 -5.32 -3.75
C MET A 66 -1.15 -5.68 -2.65
N GLN A 67 -0.45 -6.82 -2.78
CA GLN A 67 0.56 -7.24 -1.82
C GLN A 67 1.71 -6.24 -1.71
N ALA A 68 2.20 -5.74 -2.84
CA ALA A 68 3.27 -4.76 -2.85
C ALA A 68 2.85 -3.47 -2.14
N ALA A 69 1.62 -3.00 -2.38
CA ALA A 69 1.10 -1.81 -1.72
C ALA A 69 0.95 -2.00 -0.22
N LEU A 70 0.49 -3.18 0.21
CA LEU A 70 0.40 -3.51 1.64
C LEU A 70 1.78 -3.57 2.28
N MET A 71 2.77 -4.16 1.61
CA MET A 71 4.15 -4.21 2.09
C MET A 71 4.73 -2.81 2.23
N ALA A 72 4.53 -1.95 1.24
CA ALA A 72 5.01 -0.58 1.28
C ALA A 72 4.35 0.21 2.42
N THR A 73 3.05 0.01 2.62
CA THR A 73 2.33 0.65 3.73
C THR A 73 2.90 0.22 5.07
N ALA A 74 3.12 -1.09 5.25
CA ALA A 74 3.72 -1.63 6.47
C ALA A 74 5.12 -1.06 6.71
N ASP A 75 5.94 -0.98 5.67
CA ASP A 75 7.28 -0.41 5.77
C ASP A 75 7.23 1.03 6.28
N MET A 76 6.31 1.84 5.75
CA MET A 76 6.15 3.23 6.19
C MET A 76 5.65 3.33 7.63
N ILE A 77 4.69 2.49 8.02
CA ILE A 77 4.18 2.45 9.39
C ILE A 77 5.30 2.13 10.38
N PHE A 78 6.20 1.22 10.01
CA PHE A 78 7.34 0.81 10.84
C PHE A 78 8.61 1.61 10.54
N GLU A 79 8.47 2.76 9.87
CA GLU A 79 9.56 3.71 9.59
C GLU A 79 10.70 3.12 8.75
N ARG A 80 10.36 2.21 7.81
CA ARG A 80 11.28 1.67 6.82
C ARG A 80 11.02 2.31 5.46
N ASP A 81 12.03 2.33 4.59
CA ASP A 81 11.88 2.85 3.23
C ASP A 81 11.42 1.73 2.29
N PRO A 82 10.17 1.80 1.75
CA PRO A 82 9.69 0.78 0.82
C PRO A 82 10.54 0.67 -0.45
N LYS A 83 11.18 1.76 -0.88
CA LYS A 83 12.02 1.79 -2.08
C LYS A 83 13.28 0.94 -1.93
N GLU A 84 13.71 0.67 -0.71
CA GLU A 84 14.85 -0.19 -0.41
C GLU A 84 14.46 -1.66 -0.23
N ASN A 85 13.16 -1.95 -0.21
CA ASN A 85 12.66 -3.31 -0.02
C ASN A 85 12.78 -4.10 -1.33
N TYR A 86 13.72 -5.04 -1.36
CA TYR A 86 13.96 -5.88 -2.53
C TYR A 86 12.74 -6.70 -2.93
N ALA A 87 12.01 -7.25 -1.96
CA ALA A 87 10.80 -8.04 -2.22
C ALA A 87 9.72 -7.19 -2.91
N PHE A 88 9.55 -5.94 -2.49
CA PHE A 88 8.63 -4.99 -3.13
C PHE A 88 8.96 -4.82 -4.60
N LYS A 89 10.24 -4.60 -4.92
CA LYS A 89 10.69 -4.41 -6.30
C LYS A 89 10.48 -5.68 -7.14
N MET A 90 10.77 -6.84 -6.58
CA MET A 90 10.63 -8.11 -7.29
C MET A 90 9.17 -8.45 -7.59
N ILE A 91 8.27 -8.19 -6.65
CA ILE A 91 6.84 -8.44 -6.83
C ILE A 91 6.29 -7.57 -7.97
N LEU A 92 6.74 -6.33 -8.07
CA LEU A 92 6.25 -5.39 -9.08
C LEU A 92 6.94 -5.48 -10.44
N LYS A 93 8.05 -6.19 -10.54
CA LYS A 93 8.83 -6.28 -11.77
C LYS A 93 7.99 -6.68 -13.00
N PRO A 94 7.10 -7.71 -12.93
CA PRO A 94 6.29 -8.08 -14.09
C PRO A 94 5.31 -7.00 -14.56
N TYR A 95 4.97 -6.06 -13.68
CA TYR A 95 3.99 -5.01 -13.96
C TYR A 95 4.64 -3.70 -14.38
N LYS A 96 5.97 -3.61 -14.29
CA LYS A 96 6.67 -2.39 -14.63
C LYS A 96 6.52 -2.10 -16.12
N LYS A 97 6.20 -0.85 -16.46
CA LYS A 97 6.05 -0.41 -17.84
C LYS A 97 7.36 -0.62 -18.60
N LYS A 98 7.28 -1.30 -19.73
CA LYS A 98 8.43 -1.45 -20.63
C LYS A 98 8.62 -0.15 -21.41
N GLU A 99 9.81 0.35 -21.38
CA GLU A 99 10.21 1.48 -22.26
C GLU A 99 10.60 0.95 -23.63
#